data_54ba8c1e798cb9ca3a3c515bb5c08d5f
#
_entry.id   54ba8c1e798cb9ca3a3c515bb5c08d5f
#
_cell.length_a   1.000
_cell.length_b   1.000
_cell.length_c   1.000
_cell.angle_alpha   90.00
_cell.angle_beta   90.00
_cell.angle_gamma   90.00
#
_symmetry.space_group_name_H-M   'P 1'
#
loop_
_entity.id
_entity.type
_entity.pdbx_description
1 polymer ?
#
loop_
_entity_poly.entity_id
_entity_poly.type
_entity_poly.pdbx_seq_one_letter_code
_entity_poly.pdbx_strand_id
1 'polypeptide(L)'
;MLEDLLFVFMGFEGQYIHYHSSYDPSAEKDRLTGPVYQLPSGLDPTLRDLTLSMLKMATHYSAMESFVEVQSRAEFGAVSHALCAAIRKLLKDYLILIAQLESQLVNNPSFTLHILHLHTMPTSQCLSQLYSLGQELLRRNGLLDQDLDDTIDDFDDVDNIIEQLKEGGELVPGGMSSKRICKGGNVLRLLTERLATFSGDPTTKALLETLLREASRPYMTMLNEWLHHGGIKDPHAEFLVKEQKWIKREKLEEDYTDEYWEKRYTIRENEVPPQLDSVRDRVLLAGKYLNVVRECGGVDVSKAVKDVPKSFDDPRFLDNVNAAYTYANASLLNLLLTKNSLTTRFRSLKHYFFLDRSDFFSYFIELGTSELRKPAKSVNESKLQSLLDLVLRQPGSIAAQDPFKEDVKVRMNKVGLTKWLMQVVSVSGIDQDNPDAAIERYQAPPTSGDDDKDITGFDALELDYSVPFPLSLVISRKTVLRYQLIFRHLLSLRHLEGLLLTSWLDQNKVLAWRHRSSDRRLEMWKKRAWSLRSKMLVFVQQLLYFYTAEVVEPNWQNLMDRVNGTDADGSEVTVNGTKQVNRTVDELMQDHVDFLDTCLKECMLTQAKLLKVG
;
A
#
# COMPACT_ATOMS: atom_id res chain seq x y z
N MET A 1 12.37 -61.80 -12.47
CA MET A 1 12.55 -60.74 -11.48
C MET A 1 12.93 -59.40 -12.09
N LEU A 2 13.86 -59.31 -13.08
CA LEU A 2 14.15 -58.05 -13.76
C LEU A 2 12.96 -57.52 -14.53
N GLU A 3 12.25 -58.37 -15.26
CA GLU A 3 10.98 -58.02 -15.94
C GLU A 3 9.92 -57.56 -14.94
N ASP A 4 9.86 -58.24 -13.79
CA ASP A 4 8.92 -57.91 -12.72
C ASP A 4 9.22 -56.54 -12.09
N LEU A 5 10.51 -56.20 -11.91
CA LEU A 5 10.95 -54.90 -11.46
C LEU A 5 10.57 -53.77 -12.46
N LEU A 6 10.76 -53.98 -13.75
CA LEU A 6 10.38 -53.01 -14.76
C LEU A 6 8.85 -52.78 -14.77
N PHE A 7 8.07 -53.83 -14.50
CA PHE A 7 6.62 -53.74 -14.38
C PHE A 7 6.19 -52.94 -13.15
N VAL A 8 6.88 -53.19 -12.01
CA VAL A 8 6.67 -52.45 -10.76
C VAL A 8 7.08 -50.98 -10.90
N PHE A 9 8.11 -50.67 -11.69
CA PHE A 9 8.52 -49.29 -11.97
C PHE A 9 7.46 -48.48 -12.70
N MET A 10 6.56 -49.13 -13.46
CA MET A 10 5.42 -48.49 -14.08
C MET A 10 4.21 -48.29 -13.12
N GLY A 11 4.33 -48.71 -11.87
CA GLY A 11 3.29 -48.54 -10.85
C GLY A 11 2.33 -49.73 -10.72
N PHE A 12 2.65 -50.89 -11.30
CA PHE A 12 1.80 -52.08 -11.23
C PHE A 12 2.38 -53.14 -10.31
N GLU A 13 1.54 -54.03 -9.79
CA GLU A 13 2.01 -55.22 -9.06
C GLU A 13 2.63 -56.24 -10.00
N GLY A 14 3.77 -56.79 -9.58
CA GLY A 14 4.43 -57.88 -10.32
C GLY A 14 3.98 -59.26 -9.86
N GLN A 15 4.57 -60.32 -10.49
CA GLN A 15 4.28 -61.71 -10.12
C GLN A 15 4.94 -62.12 -8.79
N TYR A 16 6.10 -61.52 -8.44
CA TYR A 16 6.87 -61.82 -7.24
C TYR A 16 6.92 -60.66 -6.25
N ILE A 17 6.61 -59.47 -6.70
CA ILE A 17 6.63 -58.24 -5.91
C ILE A 17 5.19 -57.73 -5.78
N HIS A 18 4.64 -57.82 -4.57
CA HIS A 18 3.27 -57.41 -4.27
C HIS A 18 3.23 -56.20 -3.33
N TYR A 19 2.07 -55.56 -3.26
CA TYR A 19 1.87 -54.53 -2.23
C TYR A 19 1.84 -55.14 -0.82
N HIS A 20 2.33 -54.38 0.11
CA HIS A 20 2.23 -54.77 1.54
C HIS A 20 0.75 -54.69 1.96
N SER A 21 0.36 -55.57 2.91
CA SER A 21 -1.03 -55.66 3.39
C SER A 21 -1.56 -54.39 4.10
N SER A 22 -0.68 -53.48 4.46
CA SER A 22 -1.05 -52.19 5.07
C SER A 22 -1.43 -51.10 4.03
N TYR A 23 -1.17 -51.32 2.76
CA TYR A 23 -1.44 -50.35 1.71
C TYR A 23 -2.81 -50.62 1.09
N ASP A 24 -3.70 -49.62 1.12
CA ASP A 24 -5.00 -49.66 0.47
C ASP A 24 -5.01 -48.71 -0.74
N PRO A 25 -5.06 -49.22 -1.99
CA PRO A 25 -5.10 -48.41 -3.19
C PRO A 25 -6.38 -47.56 -3.32
N SER A 26 -7.43 -47.85 -2.53
CA SER A 26 -8.67 -47.07 -2.51
C SER A 26 -8.56 -45.83 -1.64
N ALA A 27 -7.66 -45.83 -0.64
CA ALA A 27 -7.46 -44.71 0.28
C ALA A 27 -6.60 -43.62 -0.38
N GLU A 28 -7.11 -42.39 -0.44
CA GLU A 28 -6.39 -41.26 -1.06
C GLU A 28 -5.07 -40.96 -0.30
N LYS A 29 -5.06 -41.07 1.04
CA LYS A 29 -3.85 -40.85 1.87
C LYS A 29 -2.74 -41.85 1.54
N ASP A 30 -3.09 -43.14 1.42
CA ASP A 30 -2.11 -44.19 1.12
C ASP A 30 -1.55 -44.05 -0.30
N ARG A 31 -2.40 -43.65 -1.26
CA ARG A 31 -1.94 -43.34 -2.63
C ARG A 31 -0.97 -42.16 -2.66
N LEU A 32 -1.18 -41.13 -1.84
CA LEU A 32 -0.30 -39.95 -1.74
C LEU A 32 1.04 -40.25 -1.04
N THR A 33 1.06 -41.18 -0.10
CA THR A 33 2.29 -41.67 0.53
C THR A 33 3.06 -42.62 -0.37
N GLY A 34 2.36 -43.32 -1.26
CA GLY A 34 2.91 -44.29 -2.19
C GLY A 34 2.93 -45.72 -1.66
N PRO A 35 2.91 -46.70 -2.58
CA PRO A 35 2.82 -48.11 -2.23
C PRO A 35 4.09 -48.62 -1.53
N VAL A 36 3.91 -49.42 -0.49
CA VAL A 36 4.96 -50.20 0.13
C VAL A 36 4.98 -51.57 -0.51
N TYR A 37 6.13 -51.97 -1.01
CA TYR A 37 6.30 -53.27 -1.71
C TYR A 37 6.90 -54.34 -0.79
N GLN A 38 6.42 -55.56 -0.95
CA GLN A 38 6.91 -56.75 -0.24
C GLN A 38 7.66 -57.68 -1.20
N LEU A 39 8.87 -58.07 -0.84
CA LEU A 39 9.72 -58.96 -1.59
C LEU A 39 9.58 -60.40 -1.09
N PRO A 40 9.74 -61.43 -1.93
CA PRO A 40 9.71 -62.81 -1.54
C PRO A 40 10.87 -63.16 -0.58
N SER A 41 10.61 -64.03 0.39
CA SER A 41 11.52 -64.34 1.49
C SER A 41 12.78 -65.17 1.12
N GLY A 42 12.88 -65.62 -0.15
CA GLY A 42 13.96 -66.50 -0.64
C GLY A 42 15.12 -65.78 -1.36
N LEU A 43 15.20 -64.46 -1.31
CA LEU A 43 16.24 -63.69 -2.00
C LEU A 43 17.50 -63.54 -1.14
N ASP A 44 18.67 -63.53 -1.82
CA ASP A 44 19.94 -63.19 -1.24
C ASP A 44 19.90 -61.82 -0.55
N PRO A 45 20.43 -61.62 0.66
CA PRO A 45 20.37 -60.35 1.39
C PRO A 45 20.93 -59.16 0.60
N THR A 46 22.04 -59.35 -0.12
CA THR A 46 22.66 -58.28 -0.94
C THR A 46 21.78 -57.86 -2.13
N LEU A 47 21.18 -58.80 -2.80
CA LEU A 47 20.23 -58.52 -3.89
C LEU A 47 18.92 -57.93 -3.38
N ARG A 48 18.52 -58.34 -2.17
CA ARG A 48 17.32 -57.79 -1.53
C ARG A 48 17.50 -56.31 -1.20
N ASP A 49 18.64 -55.92 -0.62
CA ASP A 49 18.92 -54.50 -0.27
C ASP A 49 19.00 -53.64 -1.53
N LEU A 50 19.62 -54.15 -2.59
CA LEU A 50 19.68 -53.48 -3.89
C LEU A 50 18.28 -53.29 -4.50
N THR A 51 17.46 -54.35 -4.48
CA THR A 51 16.07 -54.27 -5.00
C THR A 51 15.20 -53.30 -4.18
N LEU A 52 15.35 -53.29 -2.83
CA LEU A 52 14.64 -52.35 -1.96
C LEU A 52 14.99 -50.91 -2.28
N SER A 53 16.28 -50.63 -2.57
CA SER A 53 16.69 -49.28 -2.96
C SER A 53 16.06 -48.84 -4.27
N MET A 54 15.89 -49.75 -5.22
CA MET A 54 15.22 -49.47 -6.49
C MET A 54 13.69 -49.36 -6.36
N LEU A 55 13.06 -50.18 -5.48
CA LEU A 55 11.61 -50.12 -5.24
C LEU A 55 11.15 -48.77 -4.65
N LYS A 56 12.03 -48.06 -3.91
CA LYS A 56 11.74 -46.69 -3.48
C LYS A 56 11.44 -45.76 -4.64
N MET A 57 12.10 -45.98 -5.80
CA MET A 57 11.83 -45.20 -7.00
C MET A 57 10.40 -45.43 -7.52
N ALA A 58 9.93 -46.69 -7.50
CA ALA A 58 8.54 -47.04 -7.88
C ALA A 58 7.52 -46.41 -6.90
N THR A 59 7.81 -46.45 -5.59
CA THR A 59 6.99 -45.79 -4.57
C THR A 59 6.87 -44.29 -4.84
N HIS A 60 8.01 -43.62 -5.11
CA HIS A 60 8.02 -42.18 -5.41
C HIS A 60 7.28 -41.87 -6.72
N TYR A 61 7.40 -42.72 -7.75
CA TYR A 61 6.68 -42.52 -9.01
C TYR A 61 5.15 -42.57 -8.80
N SER A 62 4.66 -43.64 -8.15
CA SER A 62 3.21 -43.83 -7.91
C SER A 62 2.64 -42.72 -7.01
N ALA A 63 3.41 -42.31 -5.96
CA ALA A 63 3.01 -41.20 -5.12
C ALA A 63 2.92 -39.88 -5.89
N MET A 64 3.88 -39.60 -6.78
CA MET A 64 3.88 -38.38 -7.60
C MET A 64 2.79 -38.38 -8.67
N GLU A 65 2.41 -39.54 -9.21
CA GLU A 65 1.26 -39.66 -10.10
C GLU A 65 -0.04 -39.30 -9.38
N SER A 66 -0.25 -39.83 -8.17
CA SER A 66 -1.40 -39.51 -7.33
C SER A 66 -1.39 -38.05 -6.87
N PHE A 67 -0.22 -37.49 -6.55
CA PHE A 67 -0.06 -36.08 -6.25
C PHE A 67 -0.53 -35.18 -7.40
N VAL A 68 -0.09 -35.47 -8.62
CA VAL A 68 -0.49 -34.71 -9.82
C VAL A 68 -2.00 -34.81 -10.08
N GLU A 69 -2.63 -35.96 -9.81
CA GLU A 69 -4.07 -36.13 -9.90
C GLU A 69 -4.82 -35.23 -8.92
N VAL A 70 -4.42 -35.23 -7.65
CA VAL A 70 -5.06 -34.44 -6.60
C VAL A 70 -4.85 -32.95 -6.81
N GLN A 71 -3.61 -32.52 -7.06
CA GLN A 71 -3.27 -31.09 -7.22
C GLN A 71 -3.75 -30.49 -8.56
N SER A 72 -4.25 -31.31 -9.49
CA SER A 72 -4.90 -30.84 -10.73
C SER A 72 -6.35 -30.40 -10.52
N ARG A 73 -6.91 -30.50 -9.28
CA ARG A 73 -8.25 -29.99 -8.97
C ARG A 73 -8.26 -28.45 -9.04
N ALA A 74 -9.39 -27.86 -9.43
CA ALA A 74 -9.54 -26.42 -9.62
C ALA A 74 -9.22 -25.57 -8.39
N GLU A 75 -9.31 -26.16 -7.20
CA GLU A 75 -9.09 -25.49 -5.91
C GLU A 75 -7.64 -25.02 -5.71
N PHE A 76 -6.67 -25.71 -6.32
CA PHE A 76 -5.23 -25.45 -6.13
C PHE A 76 -4.65 -24.35 -7.02
N GLY A 77 -5.41 -23.88 -7.99
CA GLY A 77 -5.08 -22.70 -8.79
C GLY A 77 -4.13 -22.94 -9.98
N ALA A 78 -3.88 -21.87 -10.73
CA ALA A 78 -3.16 -21.95 -12.01
C ALA A 78 -1.66 -22.24 -11.85
N VAL A 79 -1.02 -21.74 -10.79
CA VAL A 79 0.40 -21.98 -10.51
C VAL A 79 0.64 -23.45 -10.18
N SER A 80 -0.20 -24.04 -9.33
CA SER A 80 -0.12 -25.46 -9.00
C SER A 80 -0.40 -26.34 -10.21
N HIS A 81 -1.34 -25.95 -11.08
CA HIS A 81 -1.61 -26.67 -12.34
C HIS A 81 -0.40 -26.64 -13.29
N ALA A 82 0.29 -25.50 -13.39
CA ALA A 82 1.51 -25.39 -14.20
C ALA A 82 2.65 -26.26 -13.63
N LEU A 83 2.79 -26.29 -12.30
CA LEU A 83 3.73 -27.18 -11.62
C LEU A 83 3.40 -28.66 -11.90
N CYS A 84 2.14 -29.06 -11.77
CA CYS A 84 1.68 -30.41 -12.08
C CYS A 84 1.92 -30.78 -13.55
N ALA A 85 1.75 -29.85 -14.47
CA ALA A 85 2.03 -30.08 -15.89
C ALA A 85 3.53 -30.34 -16.14
N ALA A 86 4.41 -29.60 -15.44
CA ALA A 86 5.85 -29.80 -15.50
C ALA A 86 6.25 -31.17 -14.91
N ILE A 87 5.71 -31.52 -13.75
CA ILE A 87 5.95 -32.84 -13.12
C ILE A 87 5.45 -33.97 -14.03
N ARG A 88 4.25 -33.84 -14.61
CA ARG A 88 3.70 -34.82 -15.53
C ARG A 88 4.60 -35.04 -16.76
N LYS A 89 5.25 -34.01 -17.25
CA LYS A 89 6.25 -34.11 -18.32
C LYS A 89 7.45 -34.97 -17.89
N LEU A 90 7.99 -34.69 -16.68
CA LEU A 90 9.10 -35.46 -16.12
C LEU A 90 8.73 -36.94 -15.88
N LEU A 91 7.50 -37.22 -15.42
CA LEU A 91 7.01 -38.59 -15.26
C LEU A 91 6.88 -39.31 -16.61
N LYS A 92 6.50 -38.62 -17.71
CA LYS A 92 6.52 -39.19 -19.05
C LYS A 92 7.93 -39.52 -19.53
N ASP A 93 8.90 -38.61 -19.29
CA ASP A 93 10.31 -38.83 -19.62
C ASP A 93 10.86 -40.04 -18.87
N TYR A 94 10.42 -40.23 -17.61
CA TYR A 94 10.71 -41.44 -16.82
C TYR A 94 10.16 -42.73 -17.47
N LEU A 95 8.91 -42.73 -17.90
CA LEU A 95 8.32 -43.92 -18.59
C LEU A 95 9.05 -44.23 -19.88
N ILE A 96 9.52 -43.22 -20.63
CA ILE A 96 10.36 -43.43 -21.84
C ILE A 96 11.67 -44.11 -21.45
N LEU A 97 12.31 -43.71 -20.33
CA LEU A 97 13.51 -44.37 -19.82
C LEU A 97 13.24 -45.86 -19.50
N ILE A 98 12.12 -46.18 -18.84
CA ILE A 98 11.76 -47.55 -18.50
C ILE A 98 11.58 -48.39 -19.78
N ALA A 99 10.91 -47.87 -20.80
CA ALA A 99 10.75 -48.54 -22.08
C ALA A 99 12.11 -48.79 -22.82
N GLN A 100 13.06 -47.83 -22.68
CA GLN A 100 14.42 -48.04 -23.21
C GLN A 100 15.16 -49.12 -22.45
N LEU A 101 15.04 -49.19 -21.11
CA LEU A 101 15.64 -50.25 -20.31
C LEU A 101 15.04 -51.63 -20.59
N GLU A 102 13.72 -51.71 -20.84
CA GLU A 102 13.05 -52.92 -21.28
C GLU A 102 13.61 -53.41 -22.64
N SER A 103 13.76 -52.51 -23.59
CA SER A 103 14.38 -52.85 -24.89
C SER A 103 15.84 -53.32 -24.72
N GLN A 104 16.62 -52.74 -23.81
CA GLN A 104 17.97 -53.20 -23.52
C GLN A 104 17.98 -54.57 -22.85
N LEU A 105 17.06 -54.86 -21.93
CA LEU A 105 16.90 -56.17 -21.31
C LEU A 105 16.63 -57.27 -22.31
N VAL A 106 15.73 -57.02 -23.30
CA VAL A 106 15.39 -57.99 -24.32
C VAL A 106 16.56 -58.25 -25.30
N ASN A 107 17.31 -57.21 -25.65
CA ASN A 107 18.39 -57.32 -26.64
C ASN A 107 19.73 -57.78 -26.08
N ASN A 108 19.99 -57.61 -24.78
CA ASN A 108 21.28 -57.92 -24.15
C ASN A 108 21.17 -59.03 -23.09
N PRO A 109 21.65 -60.27 -23.36
CA PRO A 109 21.63 -61.36 -22.36
C PRO A 109 22.53 -61.14 -21.16
N SER A 110 23.45 -60.16 -21.24
CA SER A 110 24.36 -59.79 -20.11
C SER A 110 23.79 -58.67 -19.22
N PHE A 111 22.51 -58.28 -19.39
CA PHE A 111 21.89 -57.24 -18.56
C PHE A 111 21.63 -57.77 -17.15
N THR A 112 22.28 -57.12 -16.17
CA THR A 112 22.24 -57.51 -14.75
C THR A 112 21.50 -56.50 -13.90
N LEU A 113 21.12 -56.89 -12.69
CA LEU A 113 20.47 -56.01 -11.73
C LEU A 113 21.35 -54.77 -11.37
N HIS A 114 22.66 -54.91 -11.36
CA HIS A 114 23.59 -53.81 -11.13
C HIS A 114 23.59 -52.80 -12.28
N ILE A 115 23.49 -53.24 -13.50
CA ILE A 115 23.37 -52.36 -14.69
C ILE A 115 22.07 -51.61 -14.61
N LEU A 116 20.96 -52.27 -14.28
CA LEU A 116 19.67 -51.63 -14.07
C LEU A 116 19.74 -50.53 -13.01
N HIS A 117 20.35 -50.86 -11.84
CA HIS A 117 20.52 -49.91 -10.78
C HIS A 117 21.36 -48.68 -11.18
N LEU A 118 22.47 -48.90 -11.91
CA LEU A 118 23.32 -47.81 -12.38
C LEU A 118 22.55 -46.83 -13.32
N HIS A 119 21.76 -47.36 -14.22
CA HIS A 119 20.97 -46.55 -15.13
C HIS A 119 19.81 -45.83 -14.45
N THR A 120 19.23 -46.38 -13.39
CA THR A 120 18.10 -45.80 -12.66
C THR A 120 18.52 -44.86 -11.55
N MET A 121 19.79 -44.87 -11.11
CA MET A 121 20.28 -44.06 -9.98
C MET A 121 20.04 -42.54 -10.12
N PRO A 122 20.35 -41.87 -11.24
CA PRO A 122 20.11 -40.44 -11.38
C PRO A 122 18.62 -40.08 -11.35
N THR A 123 17.79 -40.91 -11.98
CA THR A 123 16.33 -40.75 -11.98
C THR A 123 15.73 -40.99 -10.60
N SER A 124 16.26 -41.94 -9.85
CA SER A 124 15.84 -42.20 -8.46
C SER A 124 16.09 -41.00 -7.56
N GLN A 125 17.23 -40.32 -7.73
CA GLN A 125 17.53 -39.07 -7.00
C GLN A 125 16.55 -37.94 -7.37
N CYS A 126 16.29 -37.74 -8.66
CA CYS A 126 15.32 -36.73 -9.11
C CYS A 126 13.91 -37.02 -8.57
N LEU A 127 13.44 -38.27 -8.65
CA LEU A 127 12.12 -38.64 -8.11
C LEU A 127 12.04 -38.54 -6.59
N SER A 128 13.12 -38.80 -5.87
CA SER A 128 13.20 -38.60 -4.42
C SER A 128 13.02 -37.13 -4.04
N GLN A 129 13.64 -36.21 -4.78
CA GLN A 129 13.47 -34.77 -4.56
C GLN A 129 12.07 -34.29 -4.90
N LEU A 130 11.48 -34.78 -6.01
CA LEU A 130 10.10 -34.50 -6.36
C LEU A 130 9.13 -35.01 -5.29
N TYR A 131 9.34 -36.23 -4.80
CA TYR A 131 8.53 -36.80 -3.73
C TYR A 131 8.61 -35.97 -2.45
N SER A 132 9.82 -35.57 -2.04
CA SER A 132 10.03 -34.71 -0.88
C SER A 132 9.31 -33.35 -1.03
N LEU A 133 9.35 -32.74 -2.24
CA LEU A 133 8.62 -31.51 -2.56
C LEU A 133 7.10 -31.73 -2.47
N GLY A 134 6.61 -32.82 -3.09
CA GLY A 134 5.19 -33.18 -3.06
C GLY A 134 4.66 -33.39 -1.65
N GLN A 135 5.42 -34.12 -0.82
CA GLN A 135 5.05 -34.36 0.59
C GLN A 135 4.97 -33.05 1.40
N GLU A 136 5.89 -32.12 1.18
CA GLU A 136 5.83 -30.82 1.88
C GLU A 136 4.63 -29.98 1.45
N LEU A 137 4.31 -29.95 0.14
CA LEU A 137 3.10 -29.29 -0.34
C LEU A 137 1.83 -29.92 0.22
N LEU A 138 1.77 -31.25 0.30
CA LEU A 138 0.62 -31.96 0.87
C LEU A 138 0.47 -31.71 2.37
N ARG A 139 1.57 -31.60 3.12
CA ARG A 139 1.55 -31.22 4.53
C ARG A 139 1.04 -29.78 4.73
N ARG A 140 1.56 -28.82 3.95
CA ARG A 140 1.09 -27.42 4.01
C ARG A 140 -0.40 -27.29 3.62
N ASN A 141 -0.88 -28.14 2.71
CA ASN A 141 -2.31 -28.21 2.34
C ASN A 141 -3.16 -29.01 3.36
N GLY A 142 -2.53 -29.62 4.38
CA GLY A 142 -3.23 -30.40 5.40
C GLY A 142 -3.88 -31.67 4.91
N LEU A 143 -3.42 -32.22 3.76
CA LEU A 143 -3.90 -33.49 3.20
C LEU A 143 -3.18 -34.69 3.83
N LEU A 144 -2.02 -34.50 4.44
CA LEU A 144 -1.29 -35.48 5.27
C LEU A 144 -1.38 -35.02 6.73
N ASP A 145 -1.50 -36.00 7.65
CA ASP A 145 -1.56 -35.73 9.08
C ASP A 145 -0.28 -34.99 9.51
N GLN A 146 -0.44 -33.89 10.20
CA GLN A 146 0.64 -33.19 10.88
C GLN A 146 1.03 -34.03 12.10
N ASP A 147 2.30 -34.38 12.22
CA ASP A 147 2.84 -34.81 13.50
C ASP A 147 2.64 -33.67 14.50
N LEU A 148 2.09 -33.99 15.67
CA LEU A 148 1.57 -33.08 16.71
C LEU A 148 2.61 -32.10 17.33
N ASP A 149 3.78 -31.91 16.71
CA ASP A 149 4.90 -31.18 17.32
C ASP A 149 5.02 -29.70 16.84
N ASP A 150 4.22 -29.23 15.87
CA ASP A 150 4.25 -27.84 15.38
C ASP A 150 3.09 -27.00 15.96
N THR A 151 2.93 -26.98 17.29
CA THR A 151 1.91 -26.16 17.99
C THR A 151 2.36 -24.71 18.27
N ILE A 152 3.25 -24.13 17.46
CA ILE A 152 3.78 -22.77 17.74
C ILE A 152 3.12 -21.66 16.90
N ASP A 153 2.37 -21.98 15.86
CA ASP A 153 1.82 -20.95 14.94
C ASP A 153 0.32 -20.63 15.15
N ASP A 154 -0.23 -20.87 16.36
CA ASP A 154 -1.64 -20.55 16.68
C ASP A 154 -1.96 -19.04 16.71
N PHE A 155 -0.96 -18.15 16.67
CA PHE A 155 -1.17 -16.71 16.62
C PHE A 155 -1.58 -16.18 15.24
N ASP A 156 -1.14 -16.82 14.16
CA ASP A 156 -1.52 -16.44 12.78
C ASP A 156 -2.99 -16.77 12.47
N ASP A 157 -3.60 -17.72 13.18
CA ASP A 157 -5.00 -18.11 12.96
C ASP A 157 -6.01 -17.02 13.42
N VAL A 158 -5.67 -16.23 14.44
CA VAL A 158 -6.55 -15.17 14.95
C VAL A 158 -6.62 -13.99 13.96
N ASP A 159 -5.51 -13.59 13.39
CA ASP A 159 -5.45 -12.53 12.38
C ASP A 159 -6.17 -12.96 11.09
N ASN A 160 -6.10 -14.24 10.73
CA ASN A 160 -6.82 -14.82 9.61
C ASN A 160 -8.34 -14.84 9.80
N ILE A 161 -8.82 -15.14 11.01
CA ILE A 161 -10.25 -15.09 11.37
C ILE A 161 -10.76 -13.65 11.32
N ILE A 162 -9.96 -12.69 11.79
CA ILE A 162 -10.31 -11.26 11.76
C ILE A 162 -10.37 -10.76 10.30
N GLU A 163 -9.48 -11.23 9.43
CA GLU A 163 -9.49 -10.87 8.01
C GLU A 163 -10.70 -11.46 7.28
N GLN A 164 -11.08 -12.71 7.57
CA GLN A 164 -12.31 -13.34 7.03
C GLN A 164 -13.58 -12.64 7.51
N LEU A 165 -13.63 -12.21 8.76
CA LEU A 165 -14.75 -11.41 9.30
C LEU A 165 -14.84 -10.05 8.62
N LYS A 166 -13.71 -9.42 8.31
CA LYS A 166 -13.67 -8.16 7.55
C LYS A 166 -14.08 -8.34 6.08
N GLU A 167 -13.91 -9.52 5.50
CA GLU A 167 -14.31 -9.84 4.13
C GLU A 167 -15.81 -10.18 3.97
N GLY A 168 -16.59 -10.17 5.04
CA GLY A 168 -18.02 -10.44 5.00
C GLY A 168 -18.37 -11.92 4.81
N GLY A 169 -17.47 -12.84 5.14
CA GLY A 169 -17.71 -14.27 5.18
C GLY A 169 -18.63 -14.61 6.36
N GLU A 170 -19.77 -15.30 6.10
CA GLU A 170 -20.59 -15.90 7.13
C GLU A 170 -19.77 -16.96 7.87
N LEU A 171 -19.69 -16.82 9.20
CA LEU A 171 -19.17 -17.86 10.08
C LEU A 171 -20.13 -19.05 10.02
N VAL A 172 -19.80 -20.09 9.29
CA VAL A 172 -20.51 -21.35 9.34
C VAL A 172 -20.16 -22.04 10.67
N PRO A 173 -21.13 -22.23 11.60
CA PRO A 173 -20.86 -22.90 12.86
C PRO A 173 -20.45 -24.35 12.59
N GLY A 174 -19.19 -24.69 12.86
CA GLY A 174 -18.62 -26.03 12.65
C GLY A 174 -17.53 -26.12 11.60
N GLY A 175 -17.20 -25.02 10.89
CA GLY A 175 -16.00 -24.94 10.05
C GLY A 175 -14.77 -24.74 10.92
N MET A 176 -14.16 -25.81 11.40
CA MET A 176 -12.78 -25.81 11.86
C MET A 176 -11.90 -25.19 10.80
N SER A 177 -11.00 -24.30 11.22
CA SER A 177 -9.96 -23.60 10.49
C SER A 177 -9.90 -23.96 9.00
N SER A 178 -10.33 -23.09 8.13
CA SER A 178 -10.14 -23.27 6.68
C SER A 178 -8.63 -23.23 6.47
N LYS A 179 -8.00 -24.42 6.49
CA LYS A 179 -6.57 -24.59 6.24
C LYS A 179 -6.26 -23.85 4.95
N ARG A 180 -5.43 -22.82 5.02
CA ARG A 180 -5.05 -22.05 3.84
C ARG A 180 -4.37 -23.01 2.88
N ILE A 181 -5.01 -23.26 1.76
CA ILE A 181 -4.41 -24.04 0.66
C ILE A 181 -3.22 -23.24 0.15
N CYS A 182 -2.04 -23.88 0.11
CA CYS A 182 -0.83 -23.28 -0.46
C CYS A 182 -1.03 -23.06 -1.96
N LYS A 183 -1.23 -21.80 -2.37
CA LYS A 183 -1.50 -21.38 -3.76
C LYS A 183 -0.46 -20.34 -4.22
N GLY A 184 -0.44 -20.09 -5.51
CA GLY A 184 0.22 -18.93 -6.12
C GLY A 184 1.63 -18.63 -5.62
N GLY A 185 1.77 -17.47 -4.98
CA GLY A 185 3.05 -16.99 -4.43
C GLY A 185 3.68 -17.92 -3.40
N ASN A 186 2.88 -18.60 -2.57
CA ASN A 186 3.38 -19.53 -1.56
C ASN A 186 4.04 -20.76 -2.18
N VAL A 187 3.50 -21.29 -3.29
CA VAL A 187 4.13 -22.39 -4.02
C VAL A 187 5.47 -21.96 -4.61
N LEU A 188 5.51 -20.74 -5.19
CA LEU A 188 6.76 -20.19 -5.73
C LEU A 188 7.80 -19.91 -4.63
N ARG A 189 7.36 -19.45 -3.46
CA ARG A 189 8.22 -19.27 -2.28
C ARG A 189 8.86 -20.58 -1.86
N LEU A 190 8.07 -21.63 -1.71
CA LEU A 190 8.56 -22.96 -1.35
C LEU A 190 9.58 -23.50 -2.36
N LEU A 191 9.31 -23.35 -3.67
CA LEU A 191 10.28 -23.76 -4.70
C LEU A 191 11.58 -22.96 -4.61
N THR A 192 11.50 -21.66 -4.34
CA THR A 192 12.68 -20.79 -4.21
C THR A 192 13.49 -21.10 -2.96
N GLU A 193 12.85 -21.36 -1.82
CA GLU A 193 13.49 -21.79 -0.57
C GLU A 193 14.24 -23.11 -0.75
N ARG A 194 13.59 -24.07 -1.43
CA ARG A 194 14.25 -25.33 -1.77
C ARG A 194 15.41 -25.15 -2.74
N LEU A 195 15.26 -24.31 -3.75
CA LEU A 195 16.36 -23.99 -4.68
C LEU A 195 17.57 -23.41 -3.93
N ALA A 196 17.35 -22.58 -2.94
CA ALA A 196 18.41 -22.03 -2.09
C ALA A 196 19.08 -23.10 -1.23
N THR A 197 18.30 -24.02 -0.62
CA THR A 197 18.83 -25.10 0.24
C THR A 197 19.62 -26.14 -0.55
N PHE A 198 19.18 -26.51 -1.76
CA PHE A 198 19.83 -27.51 -2.61
C PHE A 198 20.75 -26.92 -3.68
N SER A 199 21.21 -25.69 -3.50
CA SER A 199 22.10 -25.02 -4.47
C SER A 199 23.44 -25.73 -4.72
N GLY A 200 23.88 -26.60 -3.81
CA GLY A 200 25.11 -27.38 -3.91
C GLY A 200 25.02 -28.62 -4.83
N ASP A 201 23.81 -29.11 -5.12
CA ASP A 201 23.60 -30.25 -6.04
C ASP A 201 23.17 -29.74 -7.41
N PRO A 202 24.02 -29.87 -8.46
CA PRO A 202 23.71 -29.33 -9.79
C PRO A 202 22.52 -30.00 -10.46
N THR A 203 22.26 -31.29 -10.16
CA THR A 203 21.15 -32.05 -10.78
C THR A 203 19.81 -31.61 -10.17
N THR A 204 19.75 -31.55 -8.86
CA THR A 204 18.55 -31.07 -8.13
C THR A 204 18.29 -29.60 -8.40
N LYS A 205 19.34 -28.77 -8.49
CA LYS A 205 19.22 -27.36 -8.87
C LYS A 205 18.60 -27.19 -10.23
N ALA A 206 19.11 -27.89 -11.26
CA ALA A 206 18.57 -27.82 -12.62
C ALA A 206 17.10 -28.27 -12.69
N LEU A 207 16.75 -29.31 -11.91
CA LEU A 207 15.37 -29.78 -11.78
C LEU A 207 14.46 -28.68 -11.19
N LEU A 208 14.85 -28.11 -10.05
CA LEU A 208 14.07 -27.08 -9.36
C LEU A 208 13.97 -25.79 -10.18
N GLU A 209 15.01 -25.37 -10.89
CA GLU A 209 14.98 -24.25 -11.83
C GLU A 209 13.96 -24.47 -12.97
N THR A 210 13.92 -25.67 -13.54
CA THR A 210 12.91 -25.99 -14.58
C THR A 210 11.50 -25.98 -14.03
N LEU A 211 11.28 -26.52 -12.84
CA LEU A 211 9.98 -26.49 -12.16
C LEU A 211 9.55 -25.06 -11.81
N LEU A 212 10.45 -24.25 -11.25
CA LEU A 212 10.18 -22.85 -10.92
C LEU A 212 9.82 -22.05 -12.17
N ARG A 213 10.56 -22.25 -13.27
CA ARG A 213 10.29 -21.58 -14.56
C ARG A 213 8.91 -21.90 -15.10
N GLU A 214 8.52 -23.17 -15.11
CA GLU A 214 7.20 -23.57 -15.63
C GLU A 214 6.06 -23.14 -14.69
N ALA A 215 6.24 -23.29 -13.37
CA ALA A 215 5.25 -22.88 -12.38
C ALA A 215 5.04 -21.35 -12.34
N SER A 216 6.08 -20.56 -12.61
CA SER A 216 6.01 -19.10 -12.62
C SER A 216 5.27 -18.51 -13.82
N ARG A 217 5.09 -19.24 -14.92
CA ARG A 217 4.46 -18.71 -16.15
C ARG A 217 3.09 -18.07 -15.94
N PRO A 218 2.10 -18.73 -15.32
CA PRO A 218 0.79 -18.11 -15.11
C PRO A 218 0.87 -16.89 -14.21
N TYR A 219 1.71 -16.93 -13.16
CA TYR A 219 1.94 -15.79 -12.28
C TYR A 219 2.56 -14.60 -13.03
N MET A 220 3.55 -14.83 -13.87
CA MET A 220 4.17 -13.81 -14.73
C MET A 220 3.18 -13.23 -15.75
N THR A 221 2.24 -14.02 -16.23
CA THR A 221 1.17 -13.52 -17.11
C THR A 221 0.27 -12.56 -16.38
N MET A 222 -0.14 -12.87 -15.15
CA MET A 222 -0.94 -11.98 -14.29
C MET A 222 -0.16 -10.71 -13.93
N LEU A 223 1.13 -10.84 -13.60
CA LEU A 223 2.00 -9.72 -13.28
C LEU A 223 2.15 -8.76 -14.46
N ASN A 224 2.38 -9.27 -15.65
CA ASN A 224 2.53 -8.45 -16.86
C ASN A 224 1.21 -7.77 -17.27
N GLU A 225 0.09 -8.44 -17.10
CA GLU A 225 -1.24 -7.83 -17.30
C GLU A 225 -1.46 -6.66 -16.33
N TRP A 226 -1.08 -6.83 -15.05
CA TRP A 226 -1.15 -5.77 -14.06
C TRP A 226 -0.22 -4.60 -14.37
N LEU A 227 1.06 -4.88 -14.69
CA LEU A 227 2.08 -3.86 -14.95
C LEU A 227 1.80 -3.01 -16.20
N HIS A 228 1.25 -3.61 -17.26
CA HIS A 228 1.09 -2.94 -18.55
C HIS A 228 -0.36 -2.51 -18.84
N HIS A 229 -1.34 -3.22 -18.28
CA HIS A 229 -2.75 -2.94 -18.50
C HIS A 229 -3.52 -2.56 -17.24
N GLY A 230 -2.94 -2.70 -16.03
CA GLY A 230 -3.62 -2.44 -14.77
C GLY A 230 -4.81 -3.37 -14.50
N GLY A 231 -4.95 -4.46 -15.28
CA GLY A 231 -6.02 -5.44 -15.12
C GLY A 231 -5.62 -6.58 -14.19
N ILE A 232 -6.55 -7.07 -13.37
CA ILE A 232 -6.35 -8.26 -12.54
C ILE A 232 -7.25 -9.36 -13.08
N LYS A 233 -6.64 -10.43 -13.65
CA LYS A 233 -7.32 -11.65 -14.08
C LYS A 233 -6.92 -12.80 -13.18
N ASP A 234 -7.42 -12.81 -11.96
CA ASP A 234 -7.07 -13.79 -10.93
C ASP A 234 -8.33 -14.48 -10.40
N PRO A 235 -8.78 -15.57 -11.05
CA PRO A 235 -9.97 -16.30 -10.60
C PRO A 235 -9.74 -17.10 -9.31
N HIS A 236 -8.48 -17.45 -8.99
CA HIS A 236 -8.13 -18.36 -7.88
C HIS A 236 -7.54 -17.63 -6.66
N ALA A 237 -7.42 -16.31 -6.71
CA ALA A 237 -6.83 -15.48 -5.65
C ALA A 237 -5.35 -15.81 -5.35
N GLU A 238 -4.54 -15.98 -6.41
CA GLU A 238 -3.12 -16.36 -6.36
C GLU A 238 -2.16 -15.19 -6.55
N PHE A 239 -2.66 -14.04 -7.02
CA PHE A 239 -1.84 -12.88 -7.34
C PHE A 239 -1.59 -12.02 -6.10
N LEU A 240 -0.42 -11.37 -6.05
CA LEU A 240 -0.01 -10.51 -4.93
C LEU A 240 -0.96 -9.33 -4.69
N VAL A 241 -1.61 -8.79 -5.73
CA VAL A 241 -2.51 -7.64 -5.60
C VAL A 241 -3.96 -8.13 -5.54
N LYS A 242 -4.68 -7.69 -4.49
CA LYS A 242 -6.10 -7.95 -4.30
C LYS A 242 -6.90 -6.69 -4.63
N GLU A 243 -7.93 -6.81 -5.45
CA GLU A 243 -8.92 -5.76 -5.67
C GLU A 243 -10.10 -5.94 -4.73
N GLN A 244 -10.39 -4.94 -3.93
CA GLN A 244 -11.56 -4.91 -3.03
C GLN A 244 -12.76 -4.32 -3.76
N LYS A 245 -13.58 -5.17 -4.38
CA LYS A 245 -14.75 -4.77 -5.18
C LYS A 245 -15.92 -4.21 -4.37
N TRP A 246 -15.96 -4.45 -3.07
CA TRP A 246 -17.03 -3.98 -2.18
C TRP A 246 -16.94 -2.48 -1.86
N ILE A 247 -15.78 -1.87 -2.01
CA ILE A 247 -15.58 -0.44 -1.83
C ILE A 247 -16.10 0.28 -3.08
N LYS A 248 -17.32 0.81 -3.00
CA LYS A 248 -17.91 1.63 -4.07
C LYS A 248 -17.65 3.10 -3.77
N ARG A 249 -17.17 3.83 -4.77
CA ARG A 249 -16.92 5.27 -4.70
C ARG A 249 -18.16 6.05 -4.23
N GLU A 250 -19.36 5.59 -4.59
CA GLU A 250 -20.63 6.21 -4.23
C GLU A 250 -21.00 6.09 -2.74
N LYS A 251 -20.35 5.18 -2.00
CA LYS A 251 -20.60 4.98 -0.56
C LYS A 251 -19.64 5.74 0.35
N LEU A 252 -18.56 6.29 -0.21
CA LEU A 252 -17.64 7.15 0.50
C LEU A 252 -18.14 8.58 0.39
N GLU A 253 -18.11 9.31 1.50
CA GLU A 253 -18.37 10.74 1.49
C GLU A 253 -17.42 11.42 0.49
N GLU A 254 -17.86 12.51 -0.14
CA GLU A 254 -17.12 13.20 -1.22
C GLU A 254 -15.66 13.56 -0.84
N ASP A 255 -15.37 13.62 0.46
CA ASP A 255 -14.08 14.01 1.03
C ASP A 255 -13.04 12.89 1.15
N TYR A 256 -13.40 11.61 0.90
CA TYR A 256 -12.52 10.44 1.16
C TYR A 256 -12.09 9.68 -0.11
N THR A 257 -11.95 10.37 -1.22
CA THR A 257 -11.55 9.76 -2.50
C THR A 257 -10.12 9.21 -2.51
N ASP A 258 -9.23 9.75 -1.69
CA ASP A 258 -7.87 9.24 -1.45
C ASP A 258 -7.90 7.85 -0.78
N GLU A 259 -8.66 7.68 0.30
CA GLU A 259 -8.83 6.39 0.98
C GLU A 259 -9.40 5.30 0.05
N TYR A 260 -10.26 5.68 -0.89
CA TYR A 260 -10.80 4.75 -1.88
C TYR A 260 -9.67 4.08 -2.68
N TRP A 261 -8.69 4.87 -3.15
CA TRP A 261 -7.59 4.35 -3.94
C TRP A 261 -6.54 3.61 -3.11
N GLU A 262 -6.32 4.01 -1.88
CA GLU A 262 -5.45 3.30 -0.95
C GLU A 262 -6.00 1.90 -0.65
N LYS A 263 -7.29 1.82 -0.33
CA LYS A 263 -7.94 0.58 0.10
C LYS A 263 -8.40 -0.32 -1.05
N ARG A 264 -8.59 0.22 -2.27
CA ARG A 264 -9.07 -0.57 -3.41
C ARG A 264 -8.12 -1.68 -3.83
N TYR A 265 -6.82 -1.40 -3.84
CA TYR A 265 -5.78 -2.35 -4.18
C TYR A 265 -4.84 -2.52 -3.01
N THR A 266 -4.80 -3.73 -2.46
CA THR A 266 -3.96 -4.09 -1.33
C THR A 266 -3.04 -5.26 -1.68
N ILE A 267 -1.90 -5.36 -1.00
CA ILE A 267 -0.97 -6.47 -1.16
C ILE A 267 -1.39 -7.60 -0.23
N ARG A 268 -1.39 -8.83 -0.74
CA ARG A 268 -1.45 -10.06 0.05
C ARG A 268 -0.03 -10.47 0.41
N GLU A 269 0.40 -10.22 1.62
CA GLU A 269 1.78 -10.48 2.05
C GLU A 269 2.20 -11.93 1.88
N ASN A 270 1.29 -12.86 2.14
CA ASN A 270 1.54 -14.29 2.02
C ASN A 270 1.73 -14.78 0.57
N GLU A 271 1.15 -14.07 -0.41
CA GLU A 271 1.21 -14.46 -1.84
C GLU A 271 2.33 -13.75 -2.62
N VAL A 272 3.24 -13.08 -1.93
CA VAL A 272 4.40 -12.41 -2.55
C VAL A 272 5.53 -13.41 -2.73
N PRO A 273 6.00 -13.68 -3.96
CA PRO A 273 7.20 -14.48 -4.20
C PRO A 273 8.45 -13.73 -3.71
N PRO A 274 9.50 -14.41 -3.20
CA PRO A 274 10.73 -13.77 -2.71
C PRO A 274 11.43 -12.89 -3.74
N GLN A 275 11.30 -13.21 -5.03
CA GLN A 275 11.88 -12.43 -6.13
C GLN A 275 11.24 -11.04 -6.28
N LEU A 276 10.01 -10.85 -5.78
CA LEU A 276 9.26 -9.59 -5.84
C LEU A 276 9.35 -8.78 -4.55
N ASP A 277 9.88 -9.30 -3.45
CA ASP A 277 9.92 -8.61 -2.16
C ASP A 277 10.53 -7.21 -2.23
N SER A 278 11.62 -7.04 -2.99
CA SER A 278 12.31 -5.76 -3.14
C SER A 278 11.56 -4.72 -4.00
N VAL A 279 10.63 -5.18 -4.84
CA VAL A 279 9.92 -4.32 -5.83
C VAL A 279 8.40 -4.35 -5.67
N ARG A 280 7.89 -5.01 -4.63
CA ARG A 280 6.44 -5.20 -4.39
C ARG A 280 5.65 -3.91 -4.43
N ASP A 281 6.15 -2.85 -3.79
CA ASP A 281 5.48 -1.56 -3.72
C ASP A 281 5.44 -0.87 -5.09
N ARG A 282 6.54 -0.97 -5.87
CA ARG A 282 6.58 -0.45 -7.25
C ARG A 282 5.60 -1.17 -8.16
N VAL A 283 5.45 -2.49 -8.00
CA VAL A 283 4.47 -3.29 -8.74
C VAL A 283 3.05 -2.84 -8.40
N LEU A 284 2.73 -2.66 -7.11
CA LEU A 284 1.43 -2.16 -6.68
C LEU A 284 1.12 -0.79 -7.27
N LEU A 285 2.06 0.16 -7.12
CA LEU A 285 1.90 1.55 -7.55
C LEU A 285 1.79 1.67 -9.07
N ALA A 286 2.56 0.89 -9.84
CA ALA A 286 2.48 0.90 -11.31
C ALA A 286 1.05 0.64 -11.80
N GLY A 287 0.42 -0.43 -11.33
CA GLY A 287 -0.95 -0.74 -11.72
C GLY A 287 -1.99 0.23 -11.16
N LYS A 288 -1.81 0.72 -9.92
CA LYS A 288 -2.66 1.77 -9.35
C LYS A 288 -2.64 3.02 -10.22
N TYR A 289 -1.47 3.52 -10.58
CA TYR A 289 -1.32 4.74 -11.38
C TYR A 289 -1.92 4.60 -12.78
N LEU A 290 -1.74 3.46 -13.45
CA LEU A 290 -2.39 3.20 -14.74
C LEU A 290 -3.91 3.22 -14.64
N ASN A 291 -4.48 2.64 -13.59
CA ASN A 291 -5.93 2.65 -13.37
C ASN A 291 -6.47 4.06 -13.10
N VAL A 292 -5.74 4.86 -12.32
CA VAL A 292 -6.08 6.28 -12.10
C VAL A 292 -6.09 7.06 -13.42
N VAL A 293 -5.04 6.90 -14.23
CA VAL A 293 -4.95 7.57 -15.54
C VAL A 293 -6.07 7.14 -16.48
N ARG A 294 -6.43 5.87 -16.48
CA ARG A 294 -7.55 5.33 -17.28
C ARG A 294 -8.89 5.93 -16.87
N GLU A 295 -9.17 5.98 -15.55
CA GLU A 295 -10.43 6.52 -15.03
C GLU A 295 -10.57 8.03 -15.25
N CYS A 296 -9.48 8.79 -15.15
CA CYS A 296 -9.48 10.24 -15.25
C CYS A 296 -9.18 10.75 -16.66
N GLY A 297 -8.33 10.06 -17.39
CA GLY A 297 -7.86 10.49 -18.72
C GLY A 297 -8.79 10.08 -19.86
N GLY A 298 -9.57 9.03 -19.70
CA GLY A 298 -10.36 8.42 -20.78
C GLY A 298 -9.50 7.89 -21.93
N VAL A 299 -8.18 7.87 -21.77
CA VAL A 299 -7.21 7.41 -22.76
C VAL A 299 -6.67 6.08 -22.30
N ASP A 300 -6.70 5.10 -23.17
CA ASP A 300 -6.06 3.80 -22.92
C ASP A 300 -4.54 3.98 -23.01
N VAL A 301 -3.90 4.06 -21.86
CA VAL A 301 -2.44 4.26 -21.71
C VAL A 301 -1.70 2.92 -21.75
N SER A 302 -2.43 1.83 -22.03
CA SER A 302 -1.85 0.50 -22.11
C SER A 302 -0.79 0.43 -23.22
N LYS A 303 0.44 0.11 -22.82
CA LYS A 303 1.56 -0.04 -23.76
C LYS A 303 1.70 -1.52 -24.11
N ALA A 304 1.47 -1.85 -25.37
CA ALA A 304 1.79 -3.18 -25.87
C ALA A 304 3.31 -3.36 -25.93
N VAL A 305 3.88 -3.98 -24.93
CA VAL A 305 5.32 -4.32 -24.90
C VAL A 305 5.50 -5.66 -25.61
N LYS A 306 6.35 -5.69 -26.66
CA LYS A 306 6.55 -6.88 -27.48
C LYS A 306 7.39 -7.97 -26.81
N ASP A 307 8.34 -7.59 -25.96
CA ASP A 307 9.26 -8.51 -25.28
C ASP A 307 9.06 -8.48 -23.77
N VAL A 308 8.03 -9.18 -23.32
CA VAL A 308 7.69 -9.27 -21.89
C VAL A 308 8.39 -10.48 -21.28
N PRO A 309 9.09 -10.35 -20.12
CA PRO A 309 9.71 -11.49 -19.45
C PRO A 309 8.68 -12.55 -19.06
N LYS A 310 9.01 -13.82 -19.32
CA LYS A 310 8.11 -14.97 -19.07
C LYS A 310 8.48 -15.76 -17.80
N SER A 311 9.64 -15.51 -17.22
CA SER A 311 10.13 -16.15 -16.00
C SER A 311 10.88 -15.17 -15.12
N PHE A 312 11.04 -15.50 -13.83
CA PHE A 312 11.82 -14.69 -12.89
C PHE A 312 13.33 -14.72 -13.17
N ASP A 313 13.82 -15.75 -13.88
CA ASP A 313 15.24 -15.89 -14.24
C ASP A 313 15.66 -14.98 -15.38
N ASP A 314 14.75 -14.28 -16.04
CA ASP A 314 15.06 -13.35 -17.10
C ASP A 314 15.77 -12.12 -16.52
N PRO A 315 17.01 -11.80 -16.97
CA PRO A 315 17.74 -10.63 -16.47
C PRO A 315 17.00 -9.30 -16.70
N ARG A 316 16.07 -9.27 -17.65
CA ARG A 316 15.25 -8.08 -17.97
C ARG A 316 14.04 -7.93 -17.03
N PHE A 317 13.83 -8.84 -16.10
CA PHE A 317 12.63 -8.83 -15.24
C PHE A 317 12.53 -7.55 -14.40
N LEU A 318 13.60 -7.21 -13.65
CA LEU A 318 13.63 -6.00 -12.82
C LEU A 318 13.55 -4.72 -13.65
N ASP A 319 14.22 -4.71 -14.81
CA ASP A 319 14.16 -3.57 -15.73
C ASP A 319 12.75 -3.36 -16.28
N ASN A 320 12.03 -4.44 -16.59
CA ASN A 320 10.62 -4.37 -17.03
C ASN A 320 9.71 -3.77 -15.95
N VAL A 321 9.86 -4.21 -14.69
CA VAL A 321 9.09 -3.67 -13.55
C VAL A 321 9.38 -2.17 -13.37
N ASN A 322 10.66 -1.78 -13.36
CA ASN A 322 11.06 -0.39 -13.22
C ASN A 322 10.58 0.47 -14.41
N ALA A 323 10.70 -0.03 -15.64
CA ALA A 323 10.22 0.67 -16.83
C ALA A 323 8.69 0.85 -16.83
N ALA A 324 7.94 -0.16 -16.40
CA ALA A 324 6.49 -0.07 -16.26
C ALA A 324 6.09 0.96 -15.20
N TYR A 325 6.76 0.95 -14.04
CA TYR A 325 6.53 1.92 -12.96
C TYR A 325 6.85 3.35 -13.42
N THR A 326 8.02 3.59 -14.04
CA THR A 326 8.40 4.93 -14.53
C THR A 326 7.44 5.44 -15.60
N TYR A 327 6.97 4.58 -16.49
CA TYR A 327 5.97 4.94 -17.49
C TYR A 327 4.61 5.31 -16.87
N ALA A 328 4.11 4.51 -15.94
CA ALA A 328 2.86 4.78 -15.23
C ALA A 328 2.94 6.08 -14.44
N ASN A 329 4.05 6.29 -13.73
CA ASN A 329 4.34 7.50 -12.98
C ASN A 329 4.40 8.76 -13.87
N ALA A 330 5.14 8.70 -14.98
CA ALA A 330 5.23 9.81 -15.93
C ALA A 330 3.86 10.15 -16.56
N SER A 331 3.05 9.15 -16.86
CA SER A 331 1.70 9.32 -17.39
C SER A 331 0.78 10.01 -16.39
N LEU A 332 0.84 9.62 -15.11
CA LEU A 332 0.06 10.24 -14.03
C LEU A 332 0.53 11.67 -13.75
N LEU A 333 1.84 11.92 -13.67
CA LEU A 333 2.39 13.27 -13.49
C LEU A 333 1.96 14.21 -14.62
N ASN A 334 2.04 13.76 -15.86
CA ASN A 334 1.59 14.57 -17.00
C ASN A 334 0.10 14.92 -16.89
N LEU A 335 -0.75 13.98 -16.48
CA LEU A 335 -2.17 14.22 -16.24
C LEU A 335 -2.40 15.24 -15.12
N LEU A 336 -1.67 15.13 -13.99
CA LEU A 336 -1.80 16.03 -12.86
C LEU A 336 -1.33 17.45 -13.19
N LEU A 337 -0.17 17.59 -13.83
CA LEU A 337 0.44 18.89 -14.13
C LEU A 337 -0.26 19.62 -15.29
N THR A 338 -0.60 18.90 -16.37
CA THR A 338 -1.16 19.53 -17.59
C THR A 338 -2.67 19.66 -17.54
N LYS A 339 -3.43 18.56 -17.40
CA LYS A 339 -4.89 18.58 -17.45
C LYS A 339 -5.52 19.17 -16.19
N ASN A 340 -4.99 18.83 -15.02
CA ASN A 340 -5.58 19.23 -13.75
C ASN A 340 -4.93 20.47 -13.11
N SER A 341 -3.93 21.05 -13.77
CA SER A 341 -3.30 22.31 -13.36
C SER A 341 -2.92 22.34 -11.87
N LEU A 342 -2.23 21.28 -11.38
CA LEU A 342 -1.87 21.12 -9.98
C LEU A 342 -1.16 22.36 -9.40
N THR A 343 -0.25 22.98 -10.18
CA THR A 343 0.49 24.18 -9.76
C THR A 343 -0.44 25.38 -9.51
N THR A 344 -1.47 25.57 -10.34
CA THR A 344 -2.50 26.61 -10.12
C THR A 344 -3.35 26.31 -8.90
N ARG A 345 -3.62 25.03 -8.64
CA ARG A 345 -4.38 24.62 -7.45
C ARG A 345 -3.57 24.83 -6.15
N PHE A 346 -2.29 24.56 -6.16
CA PHE A 346 -1.42 24.91 -5.03
C PHE A 346 -1.38 26.42 -4.78
N ARG A 347 -1.33 27.26 -5.81
CA ARG A 347 -1.42 28.73 -5.67
C ARG A 347 -2.76 29.15 -5.08
N SER A 348 -3.86 28.53 -5.48
CA SER A 348 -5.18 28.77 -4.90
C SER A 348 -5.21 28.45 -3.41
N LEU A 349 -4.69 27.27 -3.00
CA LEU A 349 -4.57 26.92 -1.59
C LEU A 349 -3.73 27.93 -0.80
N LYS A 350 -2.59 28.38 -1.34
CA LYS A 350 -1.77 29.41 -0.72
C LYS A 350 -2.56 30.69 -0.48
N HIS A 351 -3.31 31.16 -1.49
CA HIS A 351 -4.07 32.40 -1.39
C HIS A 351 -5.14 32.35 -0.30
N TYR A 352 -5.84 31.23 -0.16
CA TYR A 352 -6.92 31.13 0.82
C TYR A 352 -6.42 30.80 2.24
N PHE A 353 -5.50 29.87 2.39
CA PHE A 353 -5.12 29.38 3.70
C PHE A 353 -3.98 30.16 4.37
N PHE A 354 -3.05 30.75 3.61
CA PHE A 354 -1.96 31.54 4.18
C PHE A 354 -2.23 33.03 4.20
N LEU A 355 -3.43 33.46 3.86
CA LEU A 355 -3.83 34.88 3.81
C LEU A 355 -2.91 35.75 2.92
N ASP A 356 -2.30 35.14 1.89
CA ASP A 356 -1.40 35.84 0.97
C ASP A 356 -2.10 36.99 0.22
N ARG A 357 -3.40 36.85 -0.06
CA ARG A 357 -4.26 37.87 -0.64
C ARG A 357 -5.24 38.40 0.41
N SER A 358 -4.78 39.35 1.20
CA SER A 358 -5.51 39.86 2.37
C SER A 358 -6.75 40.69 2.04
N ASP A 359 -6.92 41.18 0.78
CA ASP A 359 -8.04 42.01 0.33
C ASP A 359 -9.38 41.28 0.46
N PHE A 360 -9.55 40.10 -0.12
CA PHE A 360 -10.78 39.32 0.00
C PHE A 360 -11.09 38.96 1.45
N PHE A 361 -10.05 38.56 2.19
CA PHE A 361 -10.20 38.07 3.56
C PHE A 361 -10.60 39.20 4.51
N SER A 362 -9.97 40.37 4.41
CA SER A 362 -10.31 41.53 5.22
C SER A 362 -11.77 41.95 4.99
N TYR A 363 -12.22 41.95 3.75
CA TYR A 363 -13.60 42.29 3.40
C TYR A 363 -14.60 41.22 3.88
N PHE A 364 -14.25 39.94 3.77
CA PHE A 364 -15.05 38.84 4.31
C PHE A 364 -15.22 38.94 5.83
N ILE A 365 -14.14 39.22 6.57
CA ILE A 365 -14.17 39.39 8.02
C ILE A 365 -15.03 40.61 8.39
N GLU A 366 -14.90 41.72 7.69
CA GLU A 366 -15.70 42.94 7.94
C GLU A 366 -17.20 42.65 7.81
N LEU A 367 -17.62 42.03 6.74
CA LEU A 367 -19.01 41.65 6.51
C LEU A 367 -19.50 40.57 7.49
N GLY A 368 -18.64 39.59 7.83
CA GLY A 368 -18.94 38.48 8.73
C GLY A 368 -18.86 38.82 10.21
N THR A 369 -18.35 40.00 10.61
CA THR A 369 -18.09 40.34 12.01
C THR A 369 -19.31 40.18 12.91
N SER A 370 -20.50 40.53 12.42
CA SER A 370 -21.75 40.42 13.17
C SER A 370 -22.14 38.98 13.52
N GLU A 371 -21.81 38.03 12.65
CA GLU A 371 -22.05 36.60 12.85
C GLU A 371 -20.90 35.95 13.64
N LEU A 372 -19.65 36.29 13.34
CA LEU A 372 -18.47 35.73 13.97
C LEU A 372 -18.29 36.12 15.45
N ARG A 373 -18.92 37.19 15.91
CA ARG A 373 -18.97 37.57 17.34
C ARG A 373 -19.90 36.70 18.18
N LYS A 374 -20.77 35.93 17.54
CA LYS A 374 -21.67 35.01 18.25
C LYS A 374 -20.89 33.78 18.75
N PRO A 375 -21.43 33.08 19.78
CA PRO A 375 -20.89 31.78 20.15
C PRO A 375 -20.94 30.81 18.97
N ALA A 376 -19.94 29.97 18.82
CA ALA A 376 -19.78 29.06 17.68
C ALA A 376 -21.05 28.22 17.36
N LYS A 377 -21.79 27.82 18.41
CA LYS A 377 -23.03 27.03 18.27
C LYS A 377 -24.20 27.80 17.64
N SER A 378 -24.18 29.13 17.67
CA SER A 378 -25.26 30.00 17.18
C SER A 378 -24.91 30.68 15.85
N VAL A 379 -23.76 30.41 15.29
CA VAL A 379 -23.31 30.94 14.00
C VAL A 379 -24.04 30.23 12.85
N ASN A 380 -24.51 31.00 11.88
CA ASN A 380 -25.15 30.44 10.69
C ASN A 380 -24.10 30.26 9.57
N GLU A 381 -23.69 28.99 9.34
CA GLU A 381 -22.70 28.63 8.32
C GLU A 381 -23.15 29.00 6.90
N SER A 382 -24.43 28.78 6.56
CA SER A 382 -24.97 29.10 5.24
C SER A 382 -24.92 30.60 4.94
N LYS A 383 -25.13 31.45 5.97
CA LYS A 383 -25.00 32.90 5.82
C LYS A 383 -23.56 33.32 5.60
N LEU A 384 -22.61 32.75 6.35
CA LEU A 384 -21.19 32.98 6.15
C LEU A 384 -20.71 32.52 4.79
N GLN A 385 -21.18 31.35 4.32
CA GLN A 385 -20.88 30.84 2.99
C GLN A 385 -21.39 31.83 1.90
N SER A 386 -22.61 32.34 2.05
CA SER A 386 -23.16 33.30 1.10
C SER A 386 -22.36 34.62 1.07
N LEU A 387 -21.86 35.08 2.23
CA LEU A 387 -20.97 36.23 2.32
C LEU A 387 -19.63 35.97 1.66
N LEU A 388 -19.04 34.77 1.87
CA LEU A 388 -17.80 34.37 1.21
C LEU A 388 -17.98 34.34 -0.31
N ASP A 389 -19.03 33.74 -0.81
CA ASP A 389 -19.34 33.66 -2.24
C ASP A 389 -19.49 35.06 -2.86
N LEU A 390 -20.10 36.00 -2.13
CA LEU A 390 -20.26 37.37 -2.58
C LEU A 390 -18.90 38.08 -2.70
N VAL A 391 -18.02 37.88 -1.71
CA VAL A 391 -16.68 38.48 -1.71
C VAL A 391 -15.78 37.87 -2.79
N LEU A 392 -15.81 36.55 -2.96
CA LEU A 392 -15.04 35.85 -4.00
C LEU A 392 -15.47 36.20 -5.43
N ARG A 393 -16.73 36.58 -5.62
CA ARG A 393 -17.26 36.97 -6.93
C ARG A 393 -17.23 38.48 -7.22
N GLN A 394 -16.63 39.26 -6.32
CA GLN A 394 -16.56 40.70 -6.49
C GLN A 394 -15.74 41.06 -7.74
N PRO A 395 -16.30 41.79 -8.73
CA PRO A 395 -15.60 42.13 -9.95
C PRO A 395 -14.39 43.05 -9.66
N GLY A 396 -13.23 42.68 -10.24
CA GLY A 396 -11.98 43.39 -10.04
C GLY A 396 -11.10 42.87 -8.88
N SER A 397 -11.59 41.96 -8.06
CA SER A 397 -10.75 41.28 -7.05
C SER A 397 -9.87 40.21 -7.71
N ILE A 398 -8.71 40.00 -7.17
CA ILE A 398 -7.79 38.95 -7.64
C ILE A 398 -8.39 37.56 -7.36
N ALA A 399 -9.11 37.40 -6.26
CA ALA A 399 -9.86 36.20 -5.94
C ALA A 399 -10.92 35.82 -6.98
N ALA A 400 -11.53 36.83 -7.64
CA ALA A 400 -12.50 36.56 -8.70
C ALA A 400 -11.88 35.91 -9.95
N GLN A 401 -10.60 36.09 -10.19
CA GLN A 401 -9.85 35.50 -11.31
C GLN A 401 -9.42 34.04 -11.04
N ASP A 402 -9.53 33.58 -9.80
CA ASP A 402 -9.19 32.20 -9.46
C ASP A 402 -10.26 31.24 -10.04
N PRO A 403 -9.87 30.27 -10.88
CA PRO A 403 -10.78 29.28 -11.43
C PRO A 403 -11.38 28.34 -10.38
N PHE A 404 -10.73 28.19 -9.21
CA PHE A 404 -11.10 27.25 -8.16
C PHE A 404 -11.81 27.88 -6.95
N LYS A 405 -12.29 29.11 -7.09
CA LYS A 405 -12.97 29.85 -6.01
C LYS A 405 -14.23 29.16 -5.46
N GLU A 406 -14.89 28.32 -6.27
CA GLU A 406 -16.11 27.61 -5.86
C GLU A 406 -15.84 26.37 -4.99
N ASP A 407 -14.60 25.93 -4.93
CA ASP A 407 -14.18 24.79 -4.11
C ASP A 407 -13.93 25.19 -2.64
N VAL A 408 -13.93 26.49 -2.33
CA VAL A 408 -13.73 27.01 -0.97
C VAL A 408 -15.06 27.05 -0.22
N LYS A 409 -15.12 26.38 0.91
CA LYS A 409 -16.32 26.32 1.78
C LYS A 409 -15.99 26.83 3.17
N VAL A 410 -16.98 27.47 3.81
CA VAL A 410 -16.89 27.86 5.22
C VAL A 410 -17.35 26.69 6.07
N ARG A 411 -16.58 26.38 7.10
CA ARG A 411 -16.92 25.34 8.09
C ARG A 411 -16.72 25.90 9.48
N MET A 412 -17.52 25.44 10.43
CA MET A 412 -17.39 25.83 11.83
C MET A 412 -16.88 24.66 12.67
N ASN A 413 -15.69 24.81 13.25
CA ASN A 413 -15.12 23.77 14.10
C ASN A 413 -15.57 23.98 15.55
N LYS A 414 -16.06 22.92 16.17
CA LYS A 414 -16.56 22.94 17.55
C LYS A 414 -15.45 22.97 18.61
N VAL A 415 -14.21 22.69 18.20
CA VAL A 415 -13.05 22.62 19.11
C VAL A 415 -12.18 23.88 18.93
N GLY A 416 -11.86 24.55 20.04
CA GLY A 416 -10.96 25.71 20.02
C GLY A 416 -9.54 25.35 19.59
N LEU A 417 -8.86 26.26 18.87
CA LEU A 417 -7.51 26.04 18.33
C LEU A 417 -6.51 25.62 19.41
N THR A 418 -6.50 26.32 20.55
CA THR A 418 -5.57 26.05 21.67
C THR A 418 -5.77 24.67 22.27
N LYS A 419 -7.02 24.24 22.46
CA LYS A 419 -7.37 22.91 22.99
C LYS A 419 -6.94 21.83 22.01
N TRP A 420 -7.20 22.04 20.73
CA TRP A 420 -6.83 21.12 19.66
C TRP A 420 -5.31 20.99 19.53
N LEU A 421 -4.58 22.12 19.48
CA LEU A 421 -3.11 22.11 19.44
C LEU A 421 -2.50 21.44 20.69
N MET A 422 -3.07 21.69 21.88
CA MET A 422 -2.62 21.01 23.11
C MET A 422 -2.89 19.50 23.06
N GLN A 423 -3.99 19.06 22.48
CA GLN A 423 -4.26 17.63 22.29
C GLN A 423 -3.25 16.99 21.34
N VAL A 424 -2.99 17.64 20.19
CA VAL A 424 -1.99 17.17 19.22
C VAL A 424 -0.62 17.07 19.86
N VAL A 425 -0.21 18.10 20.58
CA VAL A 425 1.12 18.18 21.21
C VAL A 425 1.25 17.27 22.43
N SER A 426 0.19 17.06 23.23
CA SER A 426 0.22 16.14 24.36
C SER A 426 0.28 14.68 23.93
N VAL A 427 -0.31 14.34 22.81
CA VAL A 427 -0.24 13.01 22.21
C VAL A 427 1.11 12.79 21.52
N SER A 428 1.65 13.81 20.85
CA SER A 428 2.96 13.76 20.19
C SER A 428 4.15 13.78 21.17
N GLY A 429 3.91 14.01 22.48
CA GLY A 429 4.97 13.97 23.50
C GLY A 429 5.63 12.59 23.69
N ILE A 430 5.05 11.54 23.09
CA ILE A 430 5.59 10.18 23.05
C ILE A 430 6.22 9.87 21.68
N ASP A 431 5.68 10.44 20.59
CA ASP A 431 6.18 10.24 19.23
C ASP A 431 6.23 11.57 18.47
N GLN A 432 7.37 12.27 18.57
CA GLN A 432 7.59 13.53 17.82
C GLN A 432 7.65 13.30 16.28
N ASP A 433 7.69 12.06 15.83
CA ASP A 433 7.90 11.70 14.43
C ASP A 433 6.60 11.40 13.64
N ASN A 434 5.41 11.37 14.28
CA ASN A 434 4.16 11.04 13.59
C ASN A 434 3.00 12.01 13.90
N PRO A 435 2.95 13.20 13.25
CA PRO A 435 1.82 14.13 13.40
C PRO A 435 0.50 13.55 12.85
N ASP A 436 0.57 12.59 11.91
CA ASP A 436 -0.59 11.96 11.27
C ASP A 436 -1.46 11.15 12.24
N ALA A 437 -0.86 10.44 13.19
CA ALA A 437 -1.60 9.69 14.20
C ALA A 437 -2.43 10.58 15.14
N ALA A 438 -1.98 11.81 15.36
CA ALA A 438 -2.72 12.79 16.13
C ALA A 438 -3.89 13.39 15.34
N ILE A 439 -3.72 13.57 14.03
CA ILE A 439 -4.73 14.06 13.11
C ILE A 439 -5.85 13.02 12.92
N GLU A 440 -5.52 11.73 12.81
CA GLU A 440 -6.50 10.65 12.70
C GLU A 440 -7.40 10.54 13.94
N ARG A 441 -6.86 10.74 15.14
CA ARG A 441 -7.65 10.76 16.38
C ARG A 441 -8.57 11.97 16.50
N TYR A 442 -8.25 13.07 15.80
CA TYR A 442 -9.11 14.25 15.75
C TYR A 442 -10.39 14.05 14.91
N GLN A 443 -10.35 13.15 13.93
CA GLN A 443 -11.52 12.77 13.13
C GLN A 443 -12.52 11.92 13.92
N ALA A 444 -12.14 11.37 15.07
CA ALA A 444 -13.08 10.68 15.96
C ALA A 444 -14.09 11.69 16.55
N PRO A 445 -15.40 11.34 16.63
CA PRO A 445 -16.41 12.25 17.16
C PRO A 445 -16.03 12.67 18.58
N PRO A 446 -16.06 13.98 18.90
CA PRO A 446 -15.64 14.47 20.21
C PRO A 446 -16.52 13.87 21.31
N THR A 447 -15.88 13.18 22.24
CA THR A 447 -16.55 12.84 23.52
C THR A 447 -16.95 14.15 24.18
N SER A 448 -18.27 14.34 24.30
CA SER A 448 -18.91 15.54 24.83
C SER A 448 -18.40 15.90 26.23
N GLY A 449 -17.51 16.90 26.28
CA GLY A 449 -17.10 17.57 27.51
C GLY A 449 -17.72 18.96 27.54
N ASP A 450 -18.26 19.33 28.69
CA ASP A 450 -19.11 20.52 28.95
C ASP A 450 -18.39 21.90 28.84
N ASP A 451 -17.09 21.94 28.47
CA ASP A 451 -16.25 23.14 28.55
C ASP A 451 -16.26 24.03 27.26
N ASP A 452 -17.01 23.67 26.22
CA ASP A 452 -17.00 24.37 24.93
C ASP A 452 -18.04 25.51 24.81
N LYS A 453 -18.48 26.10 25.93
CA LYS A 453 -19.53 27.14 25.93
C LYS A 453 -19.02 28.51 25.50
N ASP A 454 -17.72 28.75 25.56
CA ASP A 454 -17.12 30.11 25.40
C ASP A 454 -16.37 30.31 24.05
N ILE A 455 -16.43 29.36 23.12
CA ILE A 455 -15.73 29.51 21.84
C ILE A 455 -16.47 30.53 20.97
N THR A 456 -15.76 31.57 20.53
CA THR A 456 -16.31 32.58 19.62
C THR A 456 -16.34 32.06 18.18
N GLY A 457 -17.20 32.64 17.34
CA GLY A 457 -17.22 32.30 15.91
C GLY A 457 -15.88 32.54 15.20
N PHE A 458 -15.08 33.52 15.66
CA PHE A 458 -13.73 33.75 15.14
C PHE A 458 -12.78 32.59 15.41
N ASP A 459 -12.84 32.02 16.60
CA ASP A 459 -11.97 30.88 16.99
C ASP A 459 -12.40 29.57 16.32
N ALA A 460 -13.69 29.47 15.98
CA ALA A 460 -14.29 28.31 15.35
C ALA A 460 -14.26 28.34 13.81
N LEU A 461 -13.99 29.48 13.20
CA LEU A 461 -14.00 29.66 11.74
C LEU A 461 -12.89 28.83 11.10
N GLU A 462 -13.27 28.03 10.13
CA GLU A 462 -12.39 27.18 9.35
C GLU A 462 -12.79 27.28 7.87
N LEU A 463 -11.80 27.29 6.98
CA LEU A 463 -12.04 27.13 5.56
C LEU A 463 -11.83 25.68 5.19
N ASP A 464 -12.73 25.13 4.42
CA ASP A 464 -12.60 23.82 3.81
C ASP A 464 -12.40 23.97 2.30
N TYR A 465 -11.75 22.99 1.68
CA TYR A 465 -11.40 23.03 0.27
C TYR A 465 -11.72 21.68 -0.38
N SER A 466 -12.61 21.72 -1.35
CA SER A 466 -13.01 20.54 -2.10
C SER A 466 -11.99 20.22 -3.18
N VAL A 467 -11.34 19.06 -3.09
CA VAL A 467 -10.33 18.61 -4.06
C VAL A 467 -10.91 17.49 -4.92
N PRO A 468 -11.11 17.73 -6.23
CA PRO A 468 -11.60 16.68 -7.12
C PRO A 468 -10.52 15.61 -7.38
N PHE A 469 -10.95 14.38 -7.58
CA PHE A 469 -10.10 13.32 -8.07
C PHE A 469 -9.60 13.63 -9.51
N PRO A 470 -8.33 13.45 -9.89
CA PRO A 470 -7.26 12.72 -9.18
C PRO A 470 -6.34 13.58 -8.31
N LEU A 471 -6.58 14.89 -8.16
CA LEU A 471 -5.76 15.79 -7.37
C LEU A 471 -5.76 15.43 -5.88
N SER A 472 -6.83 14.79 -5.39
CA SER A 472 -6.94 14.29 -4.02
C SER A 472 -5.87 13.25 -3.65
N LEU A 473 -5.20 12.64 -4.63
CA LEU A 473 -4.03 11.79 -4.38
C LEU A 473 -2.84 12.59 -3.81
N VAL A 474 -2.63 13.81 -4.30
CA VAL A 474 -1.53 14.69 -3.85
C VAL A 474 -1.98 15.60 -2.72
N ILE A 475 -3.18 16.15 -2.82
CA ILE A 475 -3.79 17.03 -1.81
C ILE A 475 -4.80 16.19 -1.03
N SER A 476 -4.31 15.37 -0.10
CA SER A 476 -5.12 14.50 0.74
C SER A 476 -5.90 15.29 1.80
N ARG A 477 -6.90 14.67 2.41
CA ARG A 477 -7.61 15.29 3.54
C ARG A 477 -6.66 15.65 4.69
N LYS A 478 -5.66 14.82 4.95
CA LYS A 478 -4.62 15.09 5.96
C LYS A 478 -3.83 16.36 5.66
N THR A 479 -3.49 16.63 4.40
CA THR A 479 -2.80 17.86 4.01
C THR A 479 -3.71 19.08 4.13
N VAL A 480 -4.99 18.96 3.76
CA VAL A 480 -5.97 20.04 3.95
C VAL A 480 -6.13 20.42 5.42
N LEU A 481 -6.17 19.45 6.33
CA LEU A 481 -6.20 19.71 7.77
C LEU A 481 -4.96 20.50 8.26
N ARG A 482 -3.76 20.22 7.71
CA ARG A 482 -2.55 21.01 8.01
C ARG A 482 -2.69 22.46 7.55
N TYR A 483 -3.26 22.69 6.35
CA TYR A 483 -3.58 24.05 5.89
C TYR A 483 -4.58 24.73 6.81
N GLN A 484 -5.62 24.06 7.24
CA GLN A 484 -6.64 24.59 8.16
C GLN A 484 -6.04 25.03 9.51
N LEU A 485 -5.07 24.29 10.01
CA LEU A 485 -4.34 24.66 11.23
C LEU A 485 -3.60 25.98 11.13
N ILE A 486 -2.80 26.11 10.07
CA ILE A 486 -2.03 27.32 9.82
C ILE A 486 -2.99 28.49 9.60
N PHE A 487 -4.07 28.28 8.85
CA PHE A 487 -5.10 29.27 8.63
C PHE A 487 -5.71 29.78 9.94
N ARG A 488 -6.17 28.88 10.81
CA ARG A 488 -6.78 29.25 12.10
C ARG A 488 -5.82 30.03 12.98
N HIS A 489 -4.55 29.67 12.98
CA HIS A 489 -3.51 30.39 13.73
C HIS A 489 -3.30 31.81 13.16
N LEU A 490 -3.15 31.96 11.85
CA LEU A 490 -3.03 33.27 11.20
C LEU A 490 -4.27 34.13 11.39
N LEU A 491 -5.46 33.49 11.34
CA LEU A 491 -6.74 34.16 11.61
C LEU A 491 -6.80 34.72 13.04
N SER A 492 -6.39 33.92 14.04
CA SER A 492 -6.41 34.37 15.43
C SER A 492 -5.49 35.57 15.66
N LEU A 493 -4.31 35.60 15.04
CA LEU A 493 -3.40 36.74 15.09
C LEU A 493 -3.98 38.00 14.39
N ARG A 494 -4.61 37.82 13.22
CA ARG A 494 -5.30 38.92 12.52
C ARG A 494 -6.49 39.47 13.32
N HIS A 495 -7.23 38.59 13.97
CA HIS A 495 -8.33 39.00 14.84
C HIS A 495 -7.79 39.81 16.05
N LEU A 496 -6.71 39.36 16.68
CA LEU A 496 -6.05 40.07 17.77
C LEU A 496 -5.55 41.44 17.33
N GLU A 497 -4.92 41.57 16.17
CA GLU A 497 -4.53 42.85 15.58
C GLU A 497 -5.75 43.77 15.42
N GLY A 498 -6.85 43.27 14.88
CA GLY A 498 -8.10 44.00 14.72
C GLY A 498 -8.67 44.50 16.08
N LEU A 499 -8.65 43.65 17.13
CA LEU A 499 -9.09 44.02 18.47
C LEU A 499 -8.21 45.15 19.08
N LEU A 500 -6.90 45.07 18.88
CA LEU A 500 -5.97 46.12 19.37
C LEU A 500 -6.18 47.47 18.65
N LEU A 501 -6.51 47.45 17.34
CA LEU A 501 -6.85 48.65 16.58
C LEU A 501 -8.20 49.23 16.99
N THR A 502 -9.23 48.40 17.14
CA THR A 502 -10.57 48.85 17.58
C THR A 502 -10.54 49.39 18.98
N SER A 503 -9.77 48.78 19.91
CA SER A 503 -9.54 49.28 21.25
C SER A 503 -8.94 50.70 21.24
N TRP A 504 -8.02 50.99 20.31
CA TRP A 504 -7.47 52.34 20.16
C TRP A 504 -8.51 53.35 19.66
N LEU A 505 -9.34 52.96 18.67
CA LEU A 505 -10.41 53.79 18.15
C LEU A 505 -11.44 54.11 19.24
N ASP A 506 -11.83 53.13 20.05
CA ASP A 506 -12.77 53.30 21.15
C ASP A 506 -12.21 54.19 22.25
N GLN A 507 -10.93 54.01 22.62
CA GLN A 507 -10.24 54.90 23.56
C GLN A 507 -10.23 56.37 23.04
N ASN A 508 -10.02 56.59 21.75
CA ASN A 508 -10.06 57.94 21.18
C ASN A 508 -11.46 58.56 21.11
N LYS A 509 -12.53 57.76 21.00
CA LYS A 509 -13.91 58.26 21.01
C LYS A 509 -14.36 58.68 22.39
N VAL A 510 -13.90 58.06 23.45
CA VAL A 510 -14.34 58.32 24.82
C VAL A 510 -13.65 59.55 25.38
N LEU A 511 -14.42 60.56 25.76
CA LEU A 511 -13.95 61.83 26.31
C LEU A 511 -13.08 61.64 27.54
N ALA A 512 -13.39 60.68 28.43
CA ALA A 512 -12.63 60.36 29.61
C ALA A 512 -11.17 59.95 29.32
N TRP A 513 -10.88 59.36 28.16
CA TRP A 513 -9.54 59.03 27.72
C TRP A 513 -8.81 60.22 27.07
N ARG A 514 -9.54 61.09 26.35
CA ARG A 514 -8.96 62.26 25.67
C ARG A 514 -8.62 63.38 26.61
N HIS A 515 -9.47 63.63 27.64
CA HIS A 515 -9.22 64.70 28.59
C HIS A 515 -8.16 64.37 29.60
N ARG A 516 -7.31 65.36 29.90
CA ARG A 516 -6.28 65.23 30.92
C ARG A 516 -6.94 65.25 32.32
N SER A 517 -6.74 64.16 33.05
CA SER A 517 -7.27 64.07 34.40
C SER A 517 -6.41 64.85 35.38
N SER A 518 -7.04 65.45 36.39
CA SER A 518 -6.34 66.09 37.52
C SER A 518 -5.56 65.07 38.39
N ASP A 519 -5.97 63.80 38.35
CA ASP A 519 -5.28 62.71 39.06
C ASP A 519 -4.06 62.23 38.30
N ARG A 520 -2.86 62.44 38.86
CA ARG A 520 -1.59 62.00 38.25
C ARG A 520 -1.45 60.49 38.11
N ARG A 521 -2.07 59.71 39.00
CA ARG A 521 -2.02 58.23 38.95
C ARG A 521 -2.80 57.72 37.74
N LEU A 522 -3.96 58.26 37.48
CA LEU A 522 -4.82 57.92 36.36
C LEU A 522 -4.17 58.30 35.02
N GLU A 523 -3.52 59.44 34.94
CA GLU A 523 -2.78 59.83 33.74
C GLU A 523 -1.57 58.91 33.45
N MET A 524 -0.84 58.54 34.51
CA MET A 524 0.25 57.57 34.34
C MET A 524 -0.26 56.19 33.90
N TRP A 525 -1.40 55.75 34.43
CA TRP A 525 -2.03 54.48 34.03
C TRP A 525 -2.47 54.51 32.57
N LYS A 526 -3.14 55.56 32.10
CA LYS A 526 -3.53 55.75 30.69
C LYS A 526 -2.30 55.66 29.76
N LYS A 527 -1.23 56.36 30.07
CA LYS A 527 0.01 56.34 29.28
C LYS A 527 0.64 54.95 29.22
N ARG A 528 0.65 54.22 30.34
CA ARG A 528 1.14 52.85 30.41
C ARG A 528 0.27 51.90 29.58
N ALA A 529 -1.07 52.03 29.63
CA ALA A 529 -2.02 51.24 28.86
C ALA A 529 -1.82 51.47 27.35
N TRP A 530 -1.66 52.72 26.91
CA TRP A 530 -1.38 53.04 25.52
C TRP A 530 -0.04 52.51 25.03
N SER A 531 1.00 52.64 25.84
CA SER A 531 2.32 52.09 25.52
C SER A 531 2.30 50.58 25.42
N LEU A 532 1.59 49.90 26.33
CA LEU A 532 1.45 48.45 26.31
C LEU A 532 0.72 48.00 25.04
N ARG A 533 -0.48 48.59 24.75
CA ARG A 533 -1.23 48.28 23.54
C ARG A 533 -0.40 48.48 22.27
N SER A 534 0.34 49.60 22.16
CA SER A 534 1.21 49.86 21.00
C SER A 534 2.32 48.82 20.84
N LYS A 535 2.96 48.41 21.95
CA LYS A 535 3.97 47.36 21.95
C LYS A 535 3.38 46.01 21.53
N MET A 536 2.19 45.65 22.03
CA MET A 536 1.48 44.45 21.65
C MET A 536 1.13 44.48 20.15
N LEU A 537 0.64 45.61 19.64
CA LEU A 537 0.30 45.76 18.21
C LEU A 537 1.54 45.52 17.32
N VAL A 538 2.67 46.18 17.66
CA VAL A 538 3.92 46.01 16.90
C VAL A 538 4.39 44.57 16.96
N PHE A 539 4.31 43.93 18.13
CA PHE A 539 4.69 42.53 18.28
C PHE A 539 3.86 41.61 17.40
N VAL A 540 2.52 41.74 17.41
CA VAL A 540 1.61 40.93 16.58
C VAL A 540 1.86 41.16 15.10
N GLN A 541 2.07 42.42 14.67
CA GLN A 541 2.37 42.74 13.27
C GLN A 541 3.70 42.14 12.81
N GLN A 542 4.75 42.24 13.67
CA GLN A 542 6.04 41.62 13.34
C GLN A 542 5.97 40.09 13.32
N LEU A 543 5.16 39.51 14.19
CA LEU A 543 4.95 38.05 14.20
C LEU A 543 4.20 37.57 12.93
N LEU A 544 3.16 38.30 12.51
CA LEU A 544 2.46 38.05 11.26
C LEU A 544 3.39 38.15 10.03
N TYR A 545 4.22 39.21 10.01
CA TYR A 545 5.21 39.41 8.96
C TYR A 545 6.21 38.22 8.92
N PHE A 546 6.72 37.82 10.07
CA PHE A 546 7.63 36.70 10.19
C PHE A 546 7.01 35.43 9.62
N TYR A 547 5.78 35.08 10.01
CA TYR A 547 5.13 33.87 9.53
C TYR A 547 4.85 33.91 8.02
N THR A 548 4.41 35.03 7.49
CA THR A 548 4.05 35.13 6.07
C THR A 548 5.26 35.30 5.15
N ALA A 549 6.19 36.19 5.47
CA ALA A 549 7.30 36.57 4.60
C ALA A 549 8.57 35.73 4.82
N GLU A 550 8.86 35.34 6.09
CA GLU A 550 10.12 34.66 6.43
C GLU A 550 9.94 33.12 6.49
N VAL A 551 8.73 32.63 6.80
CA VAL A 551 8.47 31.20 6.92
C VAL A 551 7.75 30.68 5.67
N VAL A 552 6.56 31.20 5.37
CA VAL A 552 5.72 30.60 4.31
C VAL A 552 6.30 30.86 2.93
N GLU A 553 6.75 32.09 2.64
CA GLU A 553 7.20 32.44 1.27
C GLU A 553 8.45 31.68 0.81
N PRO A 554 9.53 31.55 1.59
CA PRO A 554 10.71 30.79 1.17
C PRO A 554 10.41 29.30 1.00
N ASN A 555 9.66 28.70 1.94
CA ASN A 555 9.29 27.29 1.86
C ASN A 555 8.37 27.02 0.66
N TRP A 556 7.49 27.97 0.34
CA TRP A 556 6.64 27.91 -0.85
C TRP A 556 7.46 27.98 -2.14
N GLN A 557 8.41 28.88 -2.24
CA GLN A 557 9.29 28.97 -3.40
C GLN A 557 10.08 27.67 -3.60
N ASN A 558 10.64 27.12 -2.53
CA ASN A 558 11.32 25.84 -2.57
C ASN A 558 10.40 24.70 -3.07
N LEU A 559 9.14 24.67 -2.61
CA LEU A 559 8.17 23.69 -3.12
C LEU A 559 7.90 23.90 -4.61
N MET A 560 7.67 25.16 -5.05
CA MET A 560 7.37 25.44 -6.45
C MET A 560 8.55 25.13 -7.37
N ASP A 561 9.76 25.41 -6.96
CA ASP A 561 10.97 25.09 -7.71
C ASP A 561 11.12 23.57 -7.87
N ARG A 562 10.85 22.83 -6.80
CA ARG A 562 10.83 21.37 -6.84
C ARG A 562 9.72 20.83 -7.76
N VAL A 563 8.51 21.38 -7.70
CA VAL A 563 7.37 20.95 -8.55
C VAL A 563 7.62 21.27 -10.03
N ASN A 564 8.27 22.40 -10.34
CA ASN A 564 8.59 22.80 -11.71
C ASN A 564 9.83 22.10 -12.28
N GLY A 565 10.58 21.33 -11.46
CA GLY A 565 11.78 20.62 -11.89
C GLY A 565 12.98 21.52 -12.13
N THR A 566 13.02 22.70 -11.50
CA THR A 566 14.21 23.55 -11.44
C THR A 566 15.04 23.12 -10.23
N ASP A 567 16.28 22.67 -10.45
CA ASP A 567 17.20 22.42 -9.34
C ASP A 567 17.56 23.73 -8.65
N ALA A 568 18.06 23.65 -7.40
CA ALA A 568 18.45 24.80 -6.59
C ALA A 568 19.46 25.76 -7.27
N ASP A 569 20.12 25.31 -8.33
CA ASP A 569 21.03 26.09 -9.17
C ASP A 569 20.37 26.74 -10.39
N GLY A 570 19.05 26.65 -10.57
CA GLY A 570 18.33 27.27 -11.68
C GLY A 570 18.61 26.62 -13.06
N SER A 571 19.30 25.49 -13.09
CA SER A 571 19.56 24.77 -14.34
C SER A 571 18.39 23.83 -14.68
N GLU A 572 17.70 24.13 -15.78
CA GLU A 572 16.70 23.22 -16.34
C GLU A 572 17.41 21.94 -16.82
N VAL A 573 17.10 20.80 -16.20
CA VAL A 573 17.58 19.50 -16.69
C VAL A 573 16.81 19.14 -17.95
N THR A 574 17.33 19.56 -19.10
CA THR A 574 16.82 19.15 -20.41
C THR A 574 17.58 17.91 -20.89
N VAL A 575 16.97 16.73 -20.76
CA VAL A 575 17.43 15.53 -21.45
C VAL A 575 16.58 15.38 -22.72
N ASN A 576 17.22 15.45 -23.89
CA ASN A 576 16.61 15.29 -25.23
C ASN A 576 15.47 16.27 -25.60
N GLY A 577 15.51 17.54 -25.15
CA GLY A 577 14.60 18.58 -25.63
C GLY A 577 13.16 18.47 -25.11
N THR A 578 12.86 17.53 -24.23
CA THR A 578 11.62 17.46 -23.47
C THR A 578 11.92 17.65 -21.99
N LYS A 579 11.17 18.56 -21.33
CA LYS A 579 11.20 18.71 -19.88
C LYS A 579 10.73 17.38 -19.26
N GLN A 580 11.64 16.49 -18.97
CA GLN A 580 11.33 15.32 -18.15
C GLN A 580 11.53 15.71 -16.70
N VAL A 581 10.44 15.88 -16.01
CA VAL A 581 10.42 15.89 -14.54
C VAL A 581 10.77 14.46 -14.11
N ASN A 582 12.02 14.23 -13.73
CA ASN A 582 12.53 12.92 -13.28
C ASN A 582 12.03 12.55 -11.88
N ARG A 583 10.85 13.08 -11.50
CA ARG A 583 10.28 12.88 -10.16
C ARG A 583 9.14 11.89 -10.16
N THR A 584 9.00 11.22 -9.04
CA THR A 584 7.86 10.32 -8.81
C THR A 584 6.69 11.09 -8.19
N VAL A 585 5.47 10.58 -8.36
CA VAL A 585 4.28 11.16 -7.71
C VAL A 585 4.41 11.07 -6.18
N ASP A 586 5.04 10.02 -5.68
CA ASP A 586 5.29 9.81 -4.26
C ASP A 586 6.23 10.87 -3.69
N GLU A 587 7.31 11.22 -4.42
CA GLU A 587 8.21 12.33 -4.06
C GLU A 587 7.46 13.67 -4.05
N LEU A 588 6.55 13.89 -5.00
CA LEU A 588 5.74 15.11 -5.05
C LEU A 588 4.78 15.20 -3.84
N MET A 589 4.16 14.07 -3.47
CA MET A 589 3.32 14.00 -2.26
C MET A 589 4.14 14.27 -1.01
N GLN A 590 5.32 13.67 -0.89
CA GLN A 590 6.22 13.86 0.24
C GLN A 590 6.73 15.30 0.33
N ASP A 591 7.17 15.90 -0.78
CA ASP A 591 7.58 17.31 -0.84
C ASP A 591 6.47 18.26 -0.36
N HIS A 592 5.21 17.96 -0.71
CA HIS A 592 4.05 18.74 -0.25
C HIS A 592 3.79 18.60 1.26
N VAL A 593 3.91 17.38 1.77
CA VAL A 593 3.80 17.10 3.21
C VAL A 593 4.94 17.77 3.99
N ASP A 594 6.17 17.62 3.52
CA ASP A 594 7.37 18.21 4.16
C ASP A 594 7.30 19.75 4.18
N PHE A 595 6.78 20.36 3.12
CA PHE A 595 6.52 21.81 3.10
C PHE A 595 5.59 22.23 4.24
N LEU A 596 4.45 21.54 4.39
CA LEU A 596 3.47 21.87 5.44
C LEU A 596 4.02 21.60 6.83
N ASP A 597 4.75 20.51 7.03
CA ASP A 597 5.35 20.16 8.32
C ASP A 597 6.46 21.15 8.71
N THR A 598 7.26 21.60 7.74
CA THR A 598 8.25 22.67 7.95
C THR A 598 7.57 23.97 8.33
N CYS A 599 6.52 24.39 7.63
CA CYS A 599 5.74 25.57 7.98
C CYS A 599 5.14 25.46 9.39
N LEU A 600 4.60 24.30 9.80
CA LEU A 600 4.06 24.08 11.14
C LEU A 600 5.16 24.16 12.22
N LYS A 601 6.34 23.60 11.97
CA LYS A 601 7.48 23.67 12.90
C LYS A 601 8.00 25.10 13.07
N GLU A 602 8.20 25.81 11.97
CA GLU A 602 8.73 27.18 11.96
C GLU A 602 7.70 28.20 12.48
N CYS A 603 6.40 27.95 12.27
CA CYS A 603 5.33 28.71 12.94
C CYS A 603 5.18 28.35 14.43
N MET A 604 6.05 27.50 14.99
CA MET A 604 6.09 27.11 16.41
C MET A 604 4.83 26.37 16.90
N LEU A 605 4.00 25.85 15.99
CA LEU A 605 2.74 25.18 16.31
C LEU A 605 2.93 23.76 16.86
N THR A 606 4.10 23.17 16.68
CA THR A 606 4.44 21.82 17.16
C THR A 606 5.13 21.81 18.54
N GLN A 607 5.43 22.98 19.13
CA GLN A 607 6.16 23.08 20.40
C GLN A 607 5.23 23.26 21.59
N ALA A 608 5.03 22.20 22.39
CA ALA A 608 4.19 22.20 23.60
C ALA A 608 4.51 23.32 24.61
N LYS A 609 5.79 23.69 24.76
CA LYS A 609 6.23 24.71 25.72
C LYS A 609 5.77 26.10 25.30
N LEU A 610 5.82 26.42 24.02
CA LEU A 610 5.42 27.72 23.49
C LEU A 610 3.89 27.88 23.46
N LEU A 611 3.15 26.82 23.13
CA LEU A 611 1.69 26.82 23.16
C LEU A 611 1.09 27.02 24.56
N LYS A 612 1.82 26.72 25.64
CA LYS A 612 1.39 26.99 27.04
C LYS A 612 1.64 28.39 27.50
N VAL A 613 2.49 29.16 26.81
CA VAL A 613 2.88 30.53 27.21
C VAL A 613 2.04 31.59 26.47
N GLY A 614 1.49 31.24 25.28
CA GLY A 614 0.60 32.13 24.52
C GLY A 614 -0.85 31.91 24.87
#